data_9c8bff426c740a2167eda4f6196c4688
#
_entry.id   9c8bff426c740a2167eda4f6196c4688
#
_cell.length_a   1.000
_cell.length_b   1.000
_cell.length_c   1.000
_cell.angle_alpha   90.00
_cell.angle_beta   90.00
_cell.angle_gamma   90.00
#
_symmetry.space_group_name_H-M   'P 1'
#
loop_
_entity.id
_entity.type
_entity.pdbx_description
1 polymer ?
#
loop_
_entity_poly.entity_id
_entity_poly.type
_entity_poly.pdbx_seq_one_letter_code
_entity_poly.pdbx_strand_id
1 'polypeptide(L)'
;MSMKKFLLVLVIAALICTAGCADRAEEEAEVVAQSETDLLVESATVDIESVNLTYPAYVTAPAPTGNEEQDEGEDASEMAKYPGIVMIHSFNGLEPGYLDLADALASAGFVVIAPEWQTFERAPTDEVVEELVRSAADYLKGREDVDAGRLGLTGFCAGGRYTMLFLPSMEEFDSGVAWYGFPYSGGFNNETRPADLIGELDAPMLIIHGTRDAPSPISEIYQYATALDEEEKYFELKVYQGEPHGFMIEEGELSESFPAKDALVEMARFFERTLK
;
A
#
# COMPACT_ATOMS: atom_id res chain seq x y z
N MET A 1 -2.80 -63.30 28.09
CA MET A 1 -3.88 -62.52 27.45
C MET A 1 -3.39 -61.08 27.34
N SER A 2 -2.87 -60.73 26.51
CA SER A 2 -2.53 -60.48 25.11
C SER A 2 -2.16 -59.00 24.97
N MET A 3 -0.84 -58.76 24.99
CA MET A 3 -0.21 -57.41 24.76
C MET A 3 -0.41 -56.88 23.35
N LYS A 4 -1.09 -57.59 22.46
CA LYS A 4 -1.31 -57.20 21.04
C LYS A 4 -2.48 -56.26 20.78
N LYS A 5 -3.36 -56.02 21.76
CA LYS A 5 -4.54 -55.13 21.58
C LYS A 5 -4.26 -53.65 21.94
N PHE A 6 -3.16 -53.33 22.65
CA PHE A 6 -2.84 -51.96 23.04
C PHE A 6 -2.04 -51.18 21.96
N LEU A 7 -1.37 -51.91 21.06
CA LEU A 7 -0.53 -51.28 20.02
C LEU A 7 -1.36 -50.77 18.82
N LEU A 8 -2.55 -51.34 18.59
CA LEU A 8 -3.39 -50.96 17.44
C LEU A 8 -4.17 -49.66 17.66
N VAL A 9 -4.47 -49.33 18.91
CA VAL A 9 -5.22 -48.09 19.23
C VAL A 9 -4.32 -46.85 19.19
N LEU A 10 -3.03 -46.97 19.49
CA LEU A 10 -2.07 -45.84 19.43
C LEU A 10 -1.66 -45.45 18.00
N VAL A 11 -1.65 -46.41 17.06
CA VAL A 11 -1.32 -46.14 15.65
C VAL A 11 -2.49 -45.45 14.92
N ILE A 12 -3.75 -45.76 15.28
CA ILE A 12 -4.94 -45.11 14.66
C ILE A 12 -5.11 -43.66 15.16
N ALA A 13 -4.78 -43.38 16.43
CA ALA A 13 -4.84 -42.02 16.96
C ALA A 13 -3.77 -41.07 16.36
N ALA A 14 -2.58 -41.61 16.02
CA ALA A 14 -1.51 -40.85 15.38
C ALA A 14 -1.80 -40.52 13.88
N LEU A 15 -2.51 -41.41 13.17
CA LEU A 15 -2.87 -41.19 11.77
C LEU A 15 -4.04 -40.18 11.62
N ILE A 16 -4.95 -40.10 12.60
CA ILE A 16 -6.09 -39.15 12.55
C ILE A 16 -5.61 -37.72 12.84
N CYS A 17 -4.56 -37.52 13.66
CA CYS A 17 -4.03 -36.16 13.90
C CYS A 17 -3.22 -35.59 12.73
N THR A 18 -2.61 -36.42 11.86
CA THR A 18 -1.84 -35.92 10.71
C THR A 18 -2.70 -35.60 9.50
N ALA A 19 -3.83 -36.28 9.30
CA ALA A 19 -4.76 -36.01 8.22
C ALA A 19 -5.52 -34.67 8.43
N GLY A 20 -5.95 -34.41 9.67
CA GLY A 20 -6.69 -33.18 9.98
C GLY A 20 -5.86 -31.88 9.93
N CYS A 21 -4.53 -31.96 10.02
CA CYS A 21 -3.65 -30.79 9.86
C CYS A 21 -3.30 -30.51 8.40
N ALA A 22 -3.27 -31.53 7.55
CA ALA A 22 -3.01 -31.38 6.12
C ALA A 22 -4.24 -30.78 5.40
N ASP A 23 -5.43 -31.31 5.68
CA ASP A 23 -6.68 -30.83 5.10
C ASP A 23 -6.98 -29.35 5.49
N ARG A 24 -6.62 -28.97 6.73
CA ARG A 24 -6.82 -27.58 7.18
C ARG A 24 -5.83 -26.60 6.54
N ALA A 25 -4.60 -27.04 6.29
CA ALA A 25 -3.59 -26.25 5.60
C ALA A 25 -3.91 -26.07 4.11
N GLU A 26 -4.51 -27.10 3.47
CA GLU A 26 -4.98 -27.02 2.09
C GLU A 26 -6.24 -26.14 1.97
N GLU A 27 -7.17 -26.19 2.93
CA GLU A 27 -8.37 -25.37 3.00
C GLU A 27 -8.04 -23.89 3.29
N GLU A 28 -7.04 -23.60 4.15
CA GLU A 28 -6.55 -22.24 4.40
C GLU A 28 -5.75 -21.69 3.19
N ALA A 29 -5.05 -22.53 2.42
CA ALA A 29 -4.37 -22.16 1.19
C ALA A 29 -5.35 -21.91 0.02
N GLU A 30 -6.47 -22.65 -0.03
CA GLU A 30 -7.52 -22.48 -1.04
C GLU A 30 -8.37 -21.24 -0.78
N VAL A 31 -8.55 -20.83 0.49
CA VAL A 31 -9.23 -19.57 0.87
C VAL A 31 -8.40 -18.33 0.51
N VAL A 32 -7.06 -18.44 0.46
CA VAL A 32 -6.20 -17.35 -0.03
C VAL A 32 -6.19 -17.23 -1.56
N ALA A 33 -6.56 -18.31 -2.27
CA ALA A 33 -6.63 -18.35 -3.74
C ALA A 33 -8.01 -17.95 -4.32
N GLN A 34 -9.00 -17.67 -3.49
CA GLN A 34 -10.35 -17.21 -3.90
C GLN A 34 -10.58 -15.76 -3.48
N SER A 35 -9.69 -14.86 -3.83
CA SER A 35 -9.98 -13.44 -3.87
C SER A 35 -10.51 -13.12 -5.26
N GLU A 36 -11.81 -12.88 -5.32
CA GLU A 36 -12.57 -11.97 -6.20
C GLU A 36 -11.88 -11.58 -7.52
N THR A 37 -12.61 -11.69 -8.60
CA THR A 37 -12.23 -11.31 -9.98
C THR A 37 -11.39 -10.05 -10.01
N ASP A 38 -10.07 -10.22 -10.26
CA ASP A 38 -9.19 -9.10 -10.56
C ASP A 38 -9.80 -8.31 -11.73
N LEU A 39 -10.03 -7.02 -11.51
CA LEU A 39 -10.54 -6.14 -12.55
C LEU A 39 -9.49 -5.96 -13.65
N LEU A 40 -9.93 -5.87 -14.89
CA LEU A 40 -9.06 -5.38 -15.96
C LEU A 40 -8.68 -3.93 -15.64
N VAL A 41 -7.49 -3.51 -16.03
CA VAL A 41 -7.00 -2.15 -15.75
C VAL A 41 -6.71 -1.39 -17.05
N GLU A 42 -6.88 -0.07 -17.00
CA GLU A 42 -6.44 0.87 -18.00
C GLU A 42 -5.42 1.83 -17.40
N SER A 43 -4.29 2.03 -18.07
CA SER A 43 -3.23 2.91 -17.59
C SER A 43 -2.78 3.92 -18.64
N ALA A 44 -2.29 5.06 -18.18
CA ALA A 44 -1.75 6.13 -19.03
C ALA A 44 -0.71 6.95 -18.27
N THR A 45 0.18 7.62 -19.02
CA THR A 45 0.96 8.72 -18.47
C THR A 45 0.22 10.03 -18.72
N VAL A 46 0.11 10.84 -17.68
CA VAL A 46 -0.54 12.15 -17.70
C VAL A 46 0.43 13.22 -17.19
N ASP A 47 0.13 14.47 -17.49
CA ASP A 47 0.89 15.62 -17.01
C ASP A 47 0.19 16.25 -15.82
N ILE A 48 0.91 16.51 -14.73
CA ILE A 48 0.43 17.18 -13.51
C ILE A 48 1.14 18.52 -13.40
N GLU A 49 0.36 19.61 -13.37
CA GLU A 49 0.87 20.96 -13.12
C GLU A 49 1.05 21.20 -11.63
N SER A 50 2.29 21.45 -11.19
CA SER A 50 2.62 21.77 -9.81
C SER A 50 3.80 22.75 -9.76
N VAL A 51 3.75 23.76 -8.90
CA VAL A 51 4.81 24.78 -8.68
C VAL A 51 5.28 25.44 -9.99
N ASN A 52 4.35 25.68 -10.94
CA ASN A 52 4.62 26.18 -12.30
C ASN A 52 5.53 25.26 -13.17
N LEU A 53 5.59 23.99 -12.86
CA LEU A 53 6.27 22.94 -13.60
C LEU A 53 5.29 21.85 -13.96
N THR A 54 5.60 21.10 -15.03
CA THR A 54 4.78 19.97 -15.49
C THR A 54 5.49 18.67 -15.18
N TYR A 55 4.90 17.85 -14.29
CA TYR A 55 5.45 16.57 -13.89
C TYR A 55 4.70 15.42 -14.57
N PRO A 56 5.38 14.46 -15.20
CA PRO A 56 4.72 13.25 -15.65
C PRO A 56 4.24 12.42 -14.45
N ALA A 57 3.10 11.75 -14.60
CA ALA A 57 2.57 10.84 -13.61
C ALA A 57 1.96 9.61 -14.29
N TYR A 58 2.21 8.43 -13.74
CA TYR A 58 1.52 7.22 -14.15
C TYR A 58 0.15 7.16 -13.46
N VAL A 59 -0.90 6.90 -14.24
CA VAL A 59 -2.26 6.74 -13.72
C VAL A 59 -2.79 5.40 -14.20
N THR A 60 -3.40 4.64 -13.29
CA THR A 60 -4.08 3.39 -13.61
C THR A 60 -5.41 3.28 -12.84
N ALA A 61 -6.39 2.66 -13.48
CA ALA A 61 -7.75 2.54 -12.95
C ALA A 61 -8.37 1.20 -13.37
N PRO A 62 -9.39 0.69 -12.67
CA PRO A 62 -10.22 -0.38 -13.17
C PRO A 62 -10.80 -0.02 -14.54
N ALA A 63 -10.63 -0.92 -15.52
CA ALA A 63 -11.21 -0.70 -16.85
C ALA A 63 -12.75 -0.73 -16.76
N PRO A 64 -13.45 0.08 -17.55
CA PRO A 64 -14.91 0.01 -17.63
C PRO A 64 -15.35 -1.40 -17.97
N THR A 65 -16.23 -2.01 -17.21
CA THR A 65 -16.81 -3.32 -17.51
C THR A 65 -17.72 -3.20 -18.72
N GLY A 66 -17.16 -3.47 -19.91
CA GLY A 66 -17.82 -3.32 -21.21
C GLY A 66 -18.84 -4.40 -21.54
N ASN A 67 -19.66 -4.90 -20.62
CA ASN A 67 -20.70 -5.89 -20.85
C ASN A 67 -21.92 -5.70 -19.93
N GLU A 68 -22.41 -4.48 -19.79
CA GLU A 68 -23.81 -4.33 -19.50
C GLU A 68 -24.53 -4.19 -20.86
N GLU A 69 -25.15 -5.26 -21.36
CA GLU A 69 -26.19 -5.14 -22.35
C GLU A 69 -27.13 -4.06 -21.86
N GLN A 70 -27.18 -2.94 -22.58
CA GLN A 70 -28.05 -1.83 -22.27
C GLN A 70 -29.48 -2.39 -22.26
N ASP A 71 -29.97 -2.71 -21.08
CA ASP A 71 -31.41 -2.88 -20.87
C ASP A 71 -32.01 -1.47 -21.03
N GLU A 72 -32.74 -1.28 -22.13
CA GLU A 72 -33.32 0.01 -22.55
C GLU A 72 -34.42 0.47 -21.56
N GLY A 73 -34.14 0.52 -20.26
CA GLY A 73 -35.19 0.78 -19.29
C GLY A 73 -34.80 1.36 -17.94
N GLU A 74 -33.52 1.41 -17.59
CA GLU A 74 -33.10 2.03 -16.34
C GLU A 74 -32.26 3.28 -16.58
N ASP A 75 -32.57 4.32 -15.78
CA ASP A 75 -31.91 5.62 -15.70
C ASP A 75 -30.36 5.45 -15.77
N ALA A 76 -29.67 6.25 -16.57
CA ALA A 76 -28.22 6.17 -16.81
C ALA A 76 -27.50 5.80 -15.51
N SER A 77 -27.00 4.55 -15.42
CA SER A 77 -26.38 4.01 -14.20
C SER A 77 -25.24 4.93 -13.77
N GLU A 78 -25.34 5.44 -12.55
CA GLU A 78 -24.29 6.23 -11.93
C GLU A 78 -23.01 5.40 -11.99
N MET A 79 -21.98 5.89 -12.71
CA MET A 79 -20.71 5.17 -12.88
C MET A 79 -20.15 4.83 -11.49
N ALA A 80 -19.73 3.59 -11.28
CA ALA A 80 -19.12 3.16 -10.03
C ALA A 80 -17.87 4.03 -9.75
N LYS A 81 -17.82 4.62 -8.56
CA LYS A 81 -16.67 5.44 -8.14
C LYS A 81 -15.75 4.65 -7.23
N TYR A 82 -14.48 4.68 -7.53
CA TYR A 82 -13.43 3.99 -6.78
C TYR A 82 -12.69 4.94 -5.84
N PRO A 83 -12.14 4.46 -4.71
CA PRO A 83 -11.19 5.23 -3.91
C PRO A 83 -9.95 5.58 -4.73
N GLY A 84 -9.40 6.77 -4.51
CA GLY A 84 -8.16 7.21 -5.15
C GLY A 84 -6.94 6.99 -4.25
N ILE A 85 -5.79 6.64 -4.83
CA ILE A 85 -4.51 6.49 -4.11
C ILE A 85 -3.43 7.32 -4.80
N VAL A 86 -2.77 8.20 -4.05
CA VAL A 86 -1.52 8.82 -4.48
C VAL A 86 -0.36 7.95 -4.00
N MET A 87 0.50 7.51 -4.93
CA MET A 87 1.65 6.64 -4.67
C MET A 87 2.97 7.38 -4.91
N ILE A 88 3.83 7.47 -3.89
CA ILE A 88 5.12 8.14 -3.95
C ILE A 88 6.24 7.09 -4.05
N HIS A 89 6.90 7.01 -5.20
CA HIS A 89 7.99 6.07 -5.45
C HIS A 89 9.23 6.32 -4.60
N SER A 90 10.19 5.37 -4.63
CA SER A 90 11.45 5.45 -3.91
C SER A 90 12.41 6.49 -4.49
N PHE A 91 13.55 6.68 -3.82
CA PHE A 91 14.64 7.54 -4.32
C PHE A 91 15.30 7.02 -5.61
N ASN A 92 15.04 5.77 -6.00
CA ASN A 92 15.53 5.22 -7.26
C ASN A 92 14.73 5.65 -8.50
N GLY A 93 13.61 6.32 -8.32
CA GLY A 93 12.71 6.73 -9.40
C GLY A 93 11.46 5.87 -9.48
N LEU A 94 10.62 6.14 -10.48
CA LEU A 94 9.42 5.35 -10.78
C LEU A 94 9.81 4.12 -11.62
N GLU A 95 10.40 3.11 -10.93
CA GLU A 95 10.84 1.84 -11.53
C GLU A 95 9.65 1.01 -12.03
N PRO A 96 9.81 0.10 -13.01
CA PRO A 96 8.72 -0.73 -13.55
C PRO A 96 7.89 -1.45 -12.49
N GLY A 97 8.53 -1.98 -11.45
CA GLY A 97 7.82 -2.66 -10.35
C GLY A 97 6.83 -1.78 -9.59
N TYR A 98 6.97 -0.44 -9.61
CA TYR A 98 5.95 0.47 -9.07
C TYR A 98 4.75 0.61 -10.00
N LEU A 99 4.93 0.47 -11.32
CA LEU A 99 3.83 0.45 -12.29
C LEU A 99 3.00 -0.81 -12.08
N ASP A 100 3.66 -1.97 -11.98
CA ASP A 100 3.01 -3.26 -11.70
C ASP A 100 2.26 -3.25 -10.36
N LEU A 101 2.83 -2.60 -9.34
CA LEU A 101 2.19 -2.45 -8.03
C LEU A 101 0.96 -1.54 -8.11
N ALA A 102 1.03 -0.45 -8.86
CA ALA A 102 -0.11 0.43 -9.11
C ALA A 102 -1.23 -0.31 -9.86
N ASP A 103 -0.88 -1.10 -10.87
CA ASP A 103 -1.84 -1.92 -11.63
C ASP A 103 -2.48 -3.01 -10.76
N ALA A 104 -1.72 -3.61 -9.84
CA ALA A 104 -2.27 -4.55 -8.86
C ALA A 104 -3.28 -3.89 -7.92
N LEU A 105 -3.04 -2.66 -7.46
CA LEU A 105 -4.02 -1.89 -6.69
C LEU A 105 -5.24 -1.51 -7.54
N ALA A 106 -5.04 -1.15 -8.80
CA ALA A 106 -6.15 -0.84 -9.70
C ALA A 106 -7.03 -2.08 -9.95
N SER A 107 -6.43 -3.26 -10.15
CA SER A 107 -7.19 -4.51 -10.27
C SER A 107 -7.96 -4.88 -8.99
N ALA A 108 -7.52 -4.39 -7.83
CA ALA A 108 -8.23 -4.50 -6.55
C ALA A 108 -9.31 -3.40 -6.32
N GLY A 109 -9.57 -2.54 -7.31
CA GLY A 109 -10.65 -1.56 -7.27
C GLY A 109 -10.25 -0.19 -6.73
N PHE A 110 -9.04 0.26 -6.98
CA PHE A 110 -8.57 1.62 -6.67
C PHE A 110 -8.19 2.37 -7.95
N VAL A 111 -8.25 3.70 -7.95
CA VAL A 111 -7.61 4.52 -8.98
C VAL A 111 -6.30 5.04 -8.41
N VAL A 112 -5.19 4.72 -9.07
CA VAL A 112 -3.86 5.06 -8.55
C VAL A 112 -3.16 6.08 -9.43
N ILE A 113 -2.53 7.09 -8.81
CA ILE A 113 -1.64 8.04 -9.49
C ILE A 113 -0.26 8.03 -8.84
N ALA A 114 0.78 7.90 -9.65
CA ALA A 114 2.18 7.92 -9.22
C ALA A 114 2.95 9.04 -9.94
N PRO A 115 3.09 10.24 -9.35
CA PRO A 115 3.85 11.34 -9.94
C PRO A 115 5.36 11.09 -9.88
N GLU A 116 6.08 11.46 -10.95
CA GLU A 116 7.55 11.38 -11.02
C GLU A 116 8.18 12.58 -10.31
N TRP A 117 8.20 12.57 -8.98
CA TRP A 117 8.62 13.69 -8.14
C TRP A 117 10.10 14.10 -8.31
N GLN A 118 10.93 13.26 -8.95
CA GLN A 118 12.35 13.55 -9.24
C GLN A 118 12.59 14.08 -10.67
N THR A 119 11.56 14.48 -11.40
CA THR A 119 11.67 14.93 -12.81
C THR A 119 12.69 16.06 -13.00
N PHE A 120 12.71 17.04 -12.13
CA PHE A 120 13.59 18.21 -12.27
C PHE A 120 14.80 18.20 -11.34
N GLU A 121 14.61 17.67 -10.15
CA GLU A 121 15.65 17.56 -9.12
C GLU A 121 15.62 16.18 -8.49
N ARG A 122 16.81 15.61 -8.25
CA ARG A 122 16.91 14.29 -7.61
C ARG A 122 16.45 14.31 -6.14
N ALA A 123 16.62 15.42 -5.46
CA ALA A 123 16.25 15.61 -4.06
C ALA A 123 15.61 17.00 -3.88
N PRO A 124 14.38 17.18 -4.36
CA PRO A 124 13.64 18.43 -4.15
C PRO A 124 13.34 18.63 -2.66
N THR A 125 12.97 19.85 -2.29
CA THR A 125 12.53 20.17 -0.92
C THR A 125 11.21 19.45 -0.61
N ASP A 126 10.95 19.24 0.68
CA ASP A 126 9.69 18.62 1.15
C ASP A 126 8.48 19.41 0.64
N GLU A 127 8.55 20.75 0.62
CA GLU A 127 7.49 21.63 0.11
C GLU A 127 7.17 21.36 -1.38
N VAL A 128 8.17 21.16 -2.23
CA VAL A 128 7.96 20.87 -3.66
C VAL A 128 7.26 19.51 -3.84
N VAL A 129 7.65 18.52 -3.05
CA VAL A 129 7.01 17.19 -3.12
C VAL A 129 5.60 17.23 -2.54
N GLU A 130 5.36 17.97 -1.46
CA GLU A 130 4.04 18.16 -0.86
C GLU A 130 3.06 18.78 -1.85
N GLU A 131 3.46 19.87 -2.52
CA GLU A 131 2.63 20.54 -3.52
C GLU A 131 2.34 19.62 -4.73
N LEU A 132 3.29 18.79 -5.14
CA LEU A 132 3.06 17.79 -6.20
C LEU A 132 2.08 16.71 -5.76
N VAL A 133 2.20 16.21 -4.53
CA VAL A 133 1.26 15.23 -3.94
C VAL A 133 -0.14 15.83 -3.86
N ARG A 134 -0.27 17.10 -3.47
CA ARG A 134 -1.54 17.84 -3.45
C ARG A 134 -2.12 17.97 -4.85
N SER A 135 -1.31 18.33 -5.84
CA SER A 135 -1.74 18.40 -7.24
C SER A 135 -2.19 17.05 -7.80
N ALA A 136 -1.53 15.96 -7.41
CA ALA A 136 -1.94 14.60 -7.77
C ALA A 136 -3.28 14.20 -7.10
N ALA A 137 -3.49 14.57 -5.83
CA ALA A 137 -4.76 14.39 -5.16
C ALA A 137 -5.89 15.17 -5.84
N ASP A 138 -5.63 16.42 -6.24
CA ASP A 138 -6.61 17.24 -6.96
C ASP A 138 -6.92 16.68 -8.35
N TYR A 139 -5.93 16.09 -9.04
CA TYR A 139 -6.17 15.36 -10.29
C TYR A 139 -7.14 14.19 -10.06
N LEU A 140 -6.92 13.37 -9.03
CA LEU A 140 -7.83 12.26 -8.70
C LEU A 140 -9.24 12.76 -8.36
N LYS A 141 -9.38 13.81 -7.55
CA LYS A 141 -10.69 14.40 -7.21
C LYS A 141 -11.45 14.91 -8.43
N GLY A 142 -10.73 15.33 -9.49
CA GLY A 142 -11.32 15.80 -10.75
C GLY A 142 -11.79 14.69 -11.68
N ARG A 143 -11.50 13.43 -11.42
CA ARG A 143 -11.93 12.29 -12.26
C ARG A 143 -13.37 11.90 -11.96
N GLU A 144 -14.08 11.44 -12.97
CA GLU A 144 -15.49 11.02 -12.85
C GLU A 144 -15.62 9.65 -12.17
N ASP A 145 -14.59 8.79 -12.31
CA ASP A 145 -14.51 7.43 -11.76
C ASP A 145 -13.90 7.37 -10.34
N VAL A 146 -13.54 8.53 -9.74
CA VAL A 146 -13.00 8.62 -8.38
C VAL A 146 -14.02 9.18 -7.40
N ASP A 147 -14.13 8.56 -6.24
CA ASP A 147 -14.80 9.17 -5.09
C ASP A 147 -13.85 10.14 -4.38
N ALA A 148 -14.08 11.42 -4.60
CA ALA A 148 -13.24 12.51 -4.08
C ALA A 148 -13.17 12.59 -2.54
N GLY A 149 -14.07 11.92 -1.83
CA GLY A 149 -14.08 11.80 -0.36
C GLY A 149 -13.40 10.54 0.16
N ARG A 150 -12.69 9.76 -0.69
CA ARG A 150 -12.01 8.53 -0.29
C ARG A 150 -10.61 8.48 -0.93
N LEU A 151 -9.66 9.21 -0.34
CA LEU A 151 -8.29 9.26 -0.84
C LEU A 151 -7.30 8.64 0.13
N GLY A 152 -6.39 7.83 -0.39
CA GLY A 152 -5.27 7.23 0.33
C GLY A 152 -3.93 7.76 -0.15
N LEU A 153 -2.93 7.71 0.74
CA LEU A 153 -1.56 8.07 0.45
C LEU A 153 -0.65 6.87 0.72
N THR A 154 0.19 6.48 -0.23
CA THR A 154 1.22 5.46 0.01
C THR A 154 2.56 5.85 -0.56
N GLY A 155 3.63 5.35 0.04
CA GLY A 155 4.96 5.62 -0.50
C GLY A 155 6.04 4.71 0.07
N PHE A 156 7.14 4.63 -0.68
CA PHE A 156 8.20 3.64 -0.52
C PHE A 156 9.55 4.30 -0.27
N CYS A 157 10.32 3.91 0.73
CA CYS A 157 11.63 4.47 1.05
C CYS A 157 11.53 5.99 1.33
N ALA A 158 12.08 6.85 0.45
CA ALA A 158 11.86 8.29 0.51
C ALA A 158 10.35 8.64 0.46
N GLY A 159 9.58 7.98 -0.42
CA GLY A 159 8.12 8.09 -0.45
C GLY A 159 7.45 7.63 0.85
N GLY A 160 8.01 6.61 1.52
CA GLY A 160 7.55 6.19 2.84
C GLY A 160 7.76 7.25 3.91
N ARG A 161 8.89 7.98 3.86
CA ARG A 161 9.10 9.16 4.69
C ARG A 161 8.08 10.26 4.37
N TYR A 162 7.84 10.52 3.08
CA TYR A 162 6.85 11.51 2.65
C TYR A 162 5.43 11.15 3.09
N THR A 163 5.07 9.88 3.05
CA THR A 163 3.77 9.43 3.60
C THR A 163 3.66 9.73 5.09
N MET A 164 4.68 9.40 5.89
CA MET A 164 4.72 9.70 7.33
C MET A 164 4.73 11.21 7.62
N LEU A 165 5.27 12.02 6.70
CA LEU A 165 5.40 13.48 6.84
C LEU A 165 4.12 14.21 6.45
N PHE A 166 3.50 13.81 5.33
CA PHE A 166 2.39 14.55 4.73
C PHE A 166 1.02 14.11 5.26
N LEU A 167 0.84 12.84 5.62
CA LEU A 167 -0.44 12.36 6.15
C LEU A 167 -0.93 13.16 7.37
N PRO A 168 -0.07 13.60 8.33
CA PRO A 168 -0.50 14.45 9.43
C PRO A 168 -0.97 15.85 9.03
N SER A 169 -0.46 16.41 7.91
CA SER A 169 -0.70 17.81 7.50
C SER A 169 -1.66 17.97 6.33
N MET A 170 -2.03 16.88 5.65
CA MET A 170 -2.86 16.89 4.46
C MET A 170 -4.23 16.25 4.74
N GLU A 171 -5.22 17.05 5.08
CA GLU A 171 -6.60 16.63 5.40
C GLU A 171 -7.32 15.95 4.20
N GLU A 172 -6.71 16.00 3.01
CA GLU A 172 -7.24 15.37 1.80
C GLU A 172 -7.19 13.84 1.86
N PHE A 173 -6.33 13.25 2.71
CA PHE A 173 -6.12 11.81 2.78
C PHE A 173 -6.79 11.20 4.01
N ASP A 174 -7.65 10.23 3.78
CA ASP A 174 -8.39 9.51 4.83
C ASP A 174 -7.56 8.39 5.48
N SER A 175 -6.49 7.95 4.84
CA SER A 175 -5.56 6.95 5.40
C SER A 175 -4.23 6.90 4.64
N GLY A 176 -3.19 6.28 5.24
CA GLY A 176 -1.90 6.14 4.59
C GLY A 176 -1.16 4.84 4.88
N VAL A 177 -0.31 4.40 3.92
CA VAL A 177 0.56 3.24 4.08
C VAL A 177 2.01 3.63 3.82
N ALA A 178 2.83 3.62 4.87
CA ALA A 178 4.24 3.99 4.82
C ALA A 178 5.13 2.74 4.77
N TRP A 179 5.89 2.57 3.68
CA TRP A 179 6.78 1.44 3.47
C TRP A 179 8.23 1.82 3.78
N TYR A 180 8.84 1.12 4.73
CA TYR A 180 10.23 1.30 5.15
C TYR A 180 10.69 2.77 5.12
N GLY A 181 9.83 3.66 5.65
CA GLY A 181 10.08 5.09 5.76
C GLY A 181 11.09 5.45 6.85
N PHE A 182 11.35 6.75 6.99
CA PHE A 182 12.38 7.31 7.88
C PHE A 182 11.75 8.30 8.86
N PRO A 183 11.13 7.85 9.96
CA PRO A 183 10.35 8.72 10.84
C PRO A 183 11.19 9.79 11.55
N TYR A 184 12.49 9.55 11.77
CA TYR A 184 13.39 10.50 12.46
C TYR A 184 14.37 11.21 11.53
N SER A 185 14.18 11.12 10.19
CA SER A 185 15.01 11.80 9.20
C SER A 185 14.34 13.10 8.72
N GLY A 186 15.10 14.19 8.68
CA GLY A 186 14.73 15.45 8.00
C GLY A 186 14.92 15.39 6.47
N GLY A 187 15.06 14.20 5.88
CA GLY A 187 15.28 14.04 4.45
C GLY A 187 16.67 14.51 4.01
N PHE A 188 16.80 14.78 2.70
CA PHE A 188 18.06 15.17 2.10
C PHE A 188 18.47 16.61 2.44
N ASN A 189 17.50 17.47 2.71
CA ASN A 189 17.71 18.90 3.00
C ASN A 189 17.69 19.22 4.50
N ASN A 190 17.61 18.18 5.36
CA ASN A 190 17.53 18.32 6.81
C ASN A 190 16.33 19.20 7.26
N GLU A 191 15.17 18.92 6.68
CA GLU A 191 13.89 19.59 6.95
C GLU A 191 13.13 18.94 8.12
N THR A 192 11.82 19.03 8.15
CA THR A 192 10.97 18.49 9.19
C THR A 192 11.05 16.95 9.27
N ARG A 193 11.12 16.40 10.47
CA ARG A 193 11.06 14.95 10.69
C ARG A 193 9.60 14.52 10.86
N PRO A 194 9.16 13.41 10.26
CA PRO A 194 7.82 12.89 10.47
C PRO A 194 7.44 12.73 11.96
N ALA A 195 8.38 12.29 12.79
CA ALA A 195 8.16 12.13 14.23
C ALA A 195 7.82 13.43 14.97
N ASP A 196 8.13 14.59 14.41
CA ASP A 196 7.81 15.88 15.02
C ASP A 196 6.32 16.29 14.79
N LEU A 197 5.62 15.58 13.88
CA LEU A 197 4.22 15.85 13.50
C LEU A 197 3.22 14.80 14.01
N ILE A 198 3.65 13.85 14.84
CA ILE A 198 2.77 12.76 15.33
C ILE A 198 1.47 13.32 15.95
N GLY A 199 1.56 14.42 16.71
CA GLY A 199 0.39 15.06 17.34
C GLY A 199 -0.68 15.51 16.35
N GLU A 200 -0.33 15.79 15.11
CA GLU A 200 -1.20 16.26 14.03
C GLU A 200 -1.84 15.11 13.24
N LEU A 201 -1.40 13.86 13.42
CA LEU A 201 -1.91 12.70 12.67
C LEU A 201 -3.33 12.34 13.15
N ASP A 202 -4.32 12.53 12.30
CA ASP A 202 -5.70 12.09 12.56
C ASP A 202 -6.12 10.90 11.68
N ALA A 203 -5.52 10.74 10.51
CA ALA A 203 -5.80 9.64 9.61
C ALA A 203 -5.12 8.32 10.05
N PRO A 204 -5.78 7.15 9.91
CA PRO A 204 -5.14 5.85 10.13
C PRO A 204 -3.88 5.64 9.30
N MET A 205 -2.83 5.06 9.90
CA MET A 205 -1.57 4.75 9.23
C MET A 205 -1.21 3.27 9.36
N LEU A 206 -0.91 2.59 8.25
CA LEU A 206 -0.22 1.31 8.25
C LEU A 206 1.27 1.53 7.98
N ILE A 207 2.13 0.95 8.81
CA ILE A 207 3.58 0.95 8.63
C ILE A 207 4.03 -0.46 8.24
N ILE A 208 4.70 -0.61 7.10
CA ILE A 208 5.24 -1.88 6.62
C ILE A 208 6.77 -1.81 6.60
N HIS A 209 7.43 -2.76 7.28
CA HIS A 209 8.88 -2.67 7.48
C HIS A 209 9.58 -4.03 7.57
N GLY A 210 10.86 -4.07 7.19
CA GLY A 210 11.73 -5.24 7.29
C GLY A 210 12.65 -5.19 8.52
N THR A 211 12.91 -6.33 9.20
CA THR A 211 13.78 -6.33 10.40
C THR A 211 15.26 -6.16 10.11
N ARG A 212 15.70 -6.31 8.85
CA ARG A 212 17.10 -6.12 8.43
C ARG A 212 17.30 -4.85 7.60
N ASP A 213 16.39 -3.94 7.72
CA ASP A 213 16.52 -2.61 7.12
C ASP A 213 17.69 -1.87 7.77
N ALA A 214 18.78 -1.67 7.02
CA ALA A 214 19.98 -0.98 7.51
C ALA A 214 19.87 0.54 7.37
N PRO A 215 19.33 1.10 6.27
CA PRO A 215 19.09 2.55 6.12
C PRO A 215 18.08 3.12 7.12
N SER A 216 17.02 2.37 7.43
CA SER A 216 15.98 2.75 8.40
C SER A 216 15.85 1.64 9.45
N PRO A 217 16.66 1.68 10.53
CA PRO A 217 16.70 0.59 11.50
C PRO A 217 15.35 0.32 12.15
N ILE A 218 14.97 -0.96 12.26
CA ILE A 218 13.69 -1.38 12.86
C ILE A 218 13.47 -0.81 14.27
N SER A 219 14.53 -0.50 15.01
CA SER A 219 14.45 0.15 16.32
C SER A 219 13.84 1.55 16.26
N GLU A 220 14.07 2.30 15.19
CA GLU A 220 13.43 3.61 14.97
C GLU A 220 11.95 3.46 14.67
N ILE A 221 11.55 2.44 13.92
CA ILE A 221 10.13 2.13 13.66
C ILE A 221 9.40 1.75 14.95
N TYR A 222 10.01 0.91 15.80
CA TYR A 222 9.42 0.59 17.10
C TYR A 222 9.31 1.81 18.01
N GLN A 223 10.31 2.70 18.00
CA GLN A 223 10.25 3.96 18.73
C GLN A 223 9.11 4.86 18.21
N TYR A 224 8.96 4.96 16.88
CA TYR A 224 7.88 5.75 16.25
C TYR A 224 6.50 5.17 16.57
N ALA A 225 6.34 3.84 16.48
CA ALA A 225 5.11 3.17 16.85
C ALA A 225 4.75 3.39 18.34
N THR A 226 5.75 3.38 19.22
CA THR A 226 5.53 3.70 20.65
C THR A 226 5.07 5.15 20.83
N ALA A 227 5.66 6.10 20.08
CA ALA A 227 5.26 7.50 20.16
C ALA A 227 3.85 7.74 19.59
N LEU A 228 3.44 7.00 18.55
CA LEU A 228 2.06 7.03 18.04
C LEU A 228 1.07 6.52 19.08
N ASP A 229 1.39 5.42 19.79
CA ASP A 229 0.56 4.87 20.87
C ASP A 229 0.44 5.85 22.06
N GLU A 230 1.53 6.48 22.46
CA GLU A 230 1.56 7.50 23.53
C GLU A 230 0.70 8.73 23.21
N GLU A 231 0.58 9.10 21.92
CA GLU A 231 -0.27 10.20 21.43
C GLU A 231 -1.69 9.72 21.01
N GLU A 232 -2.05 8.47 21.35
CA GLU A 232 -3.36 7.85 21.08
C GLU A 232 -3.75 7.87 19.58
N LYS A 233 -2.75 7.79 18.67
CA LYS A 233 -2.97 7.76 17.21
C LYS A 233 -3.28 6.36 16.73
N TYR A 234 -4.19 6.23 15.74
CA TYR A 234 -4.47 4.93 15.15
C TYR A 234 -3.38 4.53 14.16
N PHE A 235 -2.70 3.44 14.45
CA PHE A 235 -1.74 2.84 13.52
C PHE A 235 -1.78 1.31 13.55
N GLU A 236 -1.33 0.70 12.45
CA GLU A 236 -1.02 -0.71 12.35
C GLU A 236 0.46 -0.86 11.99
N LEU A 237 1.12 -1.90 12.48
CA LEU A 237 2.53 -2.17 12.19
C LEU A 237 2.70 -3.60 11.70
N LYS A 238 3.08 -3.76 10.44
CA LYS A 238 3.43 -5.06 9.83
C LYS A 238 4.94 -5.18 9.66
N VAL A 239 5.54 -6.18 10.28
CA VAL A 239 6.99 -6.38 10.28
C VAL A 239 7.35 -7.73 9.66
N TYR A 240 8.24 -7.72 8.68
CA TYR A 240 8.74 -8.92 8.01
C TYR A 240 10.14 -9.28 8.49
N GLN A 241 10.24 -10.47 9.13
CA GLN A 241 11.48 -10.98 9.69
C GLN A 241 12.48 -11.31 8.57
N GLY A 242 13.64 -10.64 8.62
CA GLY A 242 14.75 -10.91 7.70
C GLY A 242 14.76 -10.05 6.45
N GLU A 243 13.67 -9.31 6.17
CA GLU A 243 13.59 -8.46 4.99
C GLU A 243 14.48 -7.20 5.11
N PRO A 244 15.19 -6.83 4.03
CA PRO A 244 16.01 -5.64 3.94
C PRO A 244 15.16 -4.40 3.60
N HIS A 245 15.82 -3.24 3.51
CA HIS A 245 15.24 -2.04 2.92
C HIS A 245 14.86 -2.26 1.46
N GLY A 246 13.68 -1.79 1.05
CA GLY A 246 13.28 -1.84 -0.36
C GLY A 246 12.81 -3.21 -0.85
N PHE A 247 12.47 -4.15 0.01
CA PHE A 247 12.14 -5.55 -0.35
C PHE A 247 10.95 -5.72 -1.32
N MET A 248 10.19 -4.65 -1.59
CA MET A 248 9.11 -4.68 -2.60
C MET A 248 9.63 -4.64 -4.03
N ILE A 249 10.77 -3.98 -4.27
CA ILE A 249 11.33 -3.80 -5.61
C ILE A 249 12.73 -4.43 -5.64
N GLU A 250 12.92 -5.44 -6.46
CA GLU A 250 14.19 -6.13 -6.71
C GLU A 250 14.62 -5.89 -8.15
N GLU A 251 15.82 -5.33 -8.35
CA GLU A 251 16.36 -5.03 -9.68
C GLU A 251 15.42 -4.18 -10.58
N GLY A 252 14.57 -3.34 -9.98
CA GLY A 252 13.61 -2.48 -10.67
C GLY A 252 12.25 -3.11 -10.92
N GLU A 253 12.07 -4.39 -10.62
CA GLU A 253 10.83 -5.14 -10.82
C GLU A 253 10.11 -5.40 -9.49
N LEU A 254 8.80 -5.67 -9.53
CA LEU A 254 8.04 -6.06 -8.35
C LEU A 254 8.52 -7.42 -7.84
N SER A 255 8.88 -7.50 -6.55
CA SER A 255 9.41 -8.71 -5.95
C SER A 255 8.35 -9.83 -5.89
N GLU A 256 8.72 -11.02 -6.35
CA GLU A 256 7.91 -12.24 -6.30
C GLU A 256 8.01 -12.99 -4.95
N SER A 257 8.75 -12.42 -3.97
CA SER A 257 8.93 -13.04 -2.66
C SER A 257 7.61 -13.12 -1.88
N PHE A 258 7.49 -14.12 -0.99
CA PHE A 258 6.32 -14.23 -0.11
C PHE A 258 6.09 -12.96 0.73
N PRO A 259 7.11 -12.34 1.37
CA PRO A 259 6.92 -11.10 2.11
C PRO A 259 6.37 -9.95 1.28
N ALA A 260 6.83 -9.79 0.04
CA ALA A 260 6.36 -8.74 -0.86
C ALA A 260 4.89 -8.95 -1.25
N LYS A 261 4.52 -10.18 -1.64
CA LYS A 261 3.13 -10.53 -1.97
C LYS A 261 2.18 -10.36 -0.79
N ASP A 262 2.55 -10.86 0.39
CA ASP A 262 1.75 -10.70 1.60
C ASP A 262 1.58 -9.22 1.99
N ALA A 263 2.66 -8.44 1.88
CA ALA A 263 2.64 -7.02 2.19
C ALA A 263 1.75 -6.19 1.23
N LEU A 264 1.73 -6.53 -0.07
CA LEU A 264 0.82 -5.93 -1.05
C LEU A 264 -0.65 -6.19 -0.67
N VAL A 265 -0.98 -7.44 -0.32
CA VAL A 265 -2.32 -7.81 0.15
C VAL A 265 -2.71 -7.05 1.43
N GLU A 266 -1.78 -6.91 2.39
CA GLU A 266 -2.03 -6.15 3.62
C GLU A 266 -2.30 -4.66 3.33
N MET A 267 -1.57 -4.05 2.40
CA MET A 267 -1.82 -2.66 1.97
C MET A 267 -3.21 -2.52 1.33
N ALA A 268 -3.56 -3.39 0.38
CA ALA A 268 -4.87 -3.36 -0.28
C ALA A 268 -6.01 -3.52 0.74
N ARG A 269 -5.91 -4.50 1.64
CA ARG A 269 -6.89 -4.72 2.72
C ARG A 269 -6.98 -3.54 3.70
N PHE A 270 -5.86 -2.88 3.99
CA PHE A 270 -5.88 -1.70 4.84
C PHE A 270 -6.67 -0.57 4.18
N PHE A 271 -6.39 -0.25 2.92
CA PHE A 271 -7.15 0.75 2.17
C PHE A 271 -8.61 0.37 1.99
N GLU A 272 -8.92 -0.91 1.75
CA GLU A 272 -10.31 -1.38 1.71
C GLU A 272 -11.09 -1.08 2.99
N ARG A 273 -10.47 -1.22 4.17
CA ARG A 273 -11.13 -0.97 5.46
C ARG A 273 -11.23 0.51 5.82
N THR A 274 -10.32 1.33 5.34
CA THR A 274 -10.16 2.72 5.76
C THR A 274 -10.68 3.73 4.75
N LEU A 275 -10.84 3.34 3.49
CA LEU A 275 -11.38 4.19 2.41
C LEU A 275 -12.81 3.80 1.99
N LYS A 276 -13.49 2.91 2.72
CA LYS A 276 -14.87 2.46 2.42
C LYS A 276 -15.90 3.09 3.32
#